data_5199ffde99c9b53fd8726a2533d92f3d
#
_entry.id   5199ffde99c9b53fd8726a2533d92f3d
#
_cell.length_a   1.000
_cell.length_b   1.000
_cell.length_c   1.000
_cell.angle_alpha   90.00
_cell.angle_beta   90.00
_cell.angle_gamma   90.00
#
_symmetry.space_group_name_H-M   'P 1'
#
loop_
_entity.id
_entity.type
_entity.pdbx_description
1 polymer ?
#
loop_
_entity_poly.entity_id
_entity_poly.type
_entity_poly.pdbx_seq_one_letter_code
_entity_poly.pdbx_strand_id
1 'polypeptide(L)'
;MKDTVKYRFGSYTTKIIFSNRFNDLPQEEKRRRLFIFDEKTNRLFGEEIAGSLVSRHAAKVVLPPGEEAKCWESVSTILDAAVRNGYGRDCQFVGVGGGIICDLSAFAASVYMRGCGLILVPTTLLAMVDASLGGKTGFN
;
A
#
# COMPACT_ATOMS: atom_id res chain seq x y z
N MET A 1 -7.33 -3.84 20.41
CA MET A 1 -8.45 -4.63 19.88
C MET A 1 -8.17 -4.83 18.41
N LYS A 2 -8.27 -6.03 17.91
CA LYS A 2 -8.06 -6.37 16.50
C LYS A 2 -9.28 -7.14 16.01
N ASP A 3 -10.10 -6.49 15.20
CA ASP A 3 -11.25 -7.11 14.57
C ASP A 3 -10.95 -7.35 13.08
N THR A 4 -11.44 -8.44 12.54
CA THR A 4 -11.20 -8.79 11.13
C THR A 4 -12.51 -9.14 10.46
N VAL A 5 -12.79 -8.46 9.35
CA VAL A 5 -13.90 -8.78 8.46
C VAL A 5 -13.34 -9.33 7.17
N LYS A 6 -13.95 -10.38 6.64
CA LYS A 6 -13.55 -11.00 5.36
C LYS A 6 -14.69 -10.89 4.35
N TYR A 7 -14.37 -10.40 3.17
CA TYR A 7 -15.26 -10.40 2.02
C TYR A 7 -14.72 -11.33 0.96
N ARG A 8 -15.57 -12.17 0.40
CA ARG A 8 -15.20 -13.09 -0.68
C ARG A 8 -15.94 -12.72 -1.97
N PHE A 9 -15.17 -12.52 -3.04
CA PHE A 9 -15.68 -12.25 -4.38
C PHE A 9 -15.11 -13.31 -5.33
N GLY A 10 -15.90 -14.32 -5.66
CA GLY A 10 -15.42 -15.44 -6.46
C GLY A 10 -14.23 -16.13 -5.80
N SER A 11 -13.09 -16.15 -6.49
CA SER A 11 -11.82 -16.72 -5.99
C SER A 11 -11.00 -15.76 -5.12
N TYR A 12 -11.39 -14.49 -5.04
CA TYR A 12 -10.64 -13.45 -4.30
C TYR A 12 -11.21 -13.25 -2.90
N THR A 13 -10.33 -12.99 -1.96
CA THR A 13 -10.71 -12.66 -0.58
C THR A 13 -10.05 -11.34 -0.18
N THR A 14 -10.86 -10.37 0.20
CA THR A 14 -10.41 -9.13 0.85
C THR A 14 -10.57 -9.25 2.35
N LYS A 15 -9.54 -8.89 3.08
CA LYS A 15 -9.55 -8.82 4.56
C LYS A 15 -9.48 -7.36 4.98
N ILE A 16 -10.41 -6.94 5.82
CA ILE A 16 -10.38 -5.65 6.49
C ILE A 16 -9.96 -5.92 7.93
N ILE A 17 -8.89 -5.30 8.38
CA ILE A 17 -8.35 -5.44 9.73
C ILE A 17 -8.48 -4.08 10.42
N PHE A 18 -9.27 -4.03 11.48
CA PHE A 18 -9.36 -2.85 12.33
C PHE A 18 -8.29 -2.95 13.42
N SER A 19 -7.34 -2.03 13.38
CA SER A 19 -6.22 -2.00 14.32
C SER A 19 -5.68 -0.58 14.47
N ASN A 20 -5.06 -0.32 15.61
CA ASN A 20 -4.30 0.91 15.87
C ASN A 20 -2.78 0.65 15.92
N ARG A 21 -2.31 -0.49 15.40
CA ARG A 21 -0.90 -0.87 15.43
C ARG A 21 -0.45 -1.40 14.06
N PHE A 22 0.68 -0.93 13.57
CA PHE A 22 1.28 -1.45 12.33
C PHE A 22 1.79 -2.90 12.47
N ASN A 23 2.11 -3.33 13.69
CA ASN A 23 2.51 -4.73 13.97
C ASN A 23 1.38 -5.74 13.68
N ASP A 24 0.14 -5.29 13.54
CA ASP A 24 -1.00 -6.14 13.17
C ASP A 24 -1.13 -6.36 11.66
N LEU A 25 -0.29 -5.70 10.86
CA LEU A 25 -0.18 -6.02 9.43
C LEU A 25 0.16 -7.50 9.24
N PRO A 26 -0.41 -8.15 8.22
CA PRO A 26 -0.12 -9.54 7.95
C PRO A 26 1.39 -9.79 7.85
N GLN A 27 1.93 -10.62 8.71
CA GLN A 27 3.34 -11.00 8.71
C GLN A 27 3.53 -12.15 7.72
N GLU A 28 4.11 -11.86 6.57
CA GLU A 28 4.53 -12.85 5.58
C GLU A 28 6.03 -12.70 5.39
N GLU A 29 6.83 -13.41 6.19
CA GLU A 29 8.28 -13.27 6.30
C GLU A 29 9.06 -13.37 4.98
N LYS A 30 8.51 -14.06 4.01
CA LYS A 30 9.15 -14.28 2.70
C LYS A 30 8.73 -13.29 1.63
N ARG A 31 7.68 -12.47 1.86
CA ARG A 31 7.20 -11.51 0.86
C ARG A 31 8.01 -10.22 0.88
N ARG A 32 8.50 -9.85 -0.28
CA ARG A 32 9.10 -8.52 -0.51
C ARG A 32 7.99 -7.47 -0.49
N ARG A 33 8.22 -6.37 0.22
CA ARG A 33 7.25 -5.29 0.37
C ARG A 33 7.79 -3.97 -0.14
N LEU A 34 7.00 -3.30 -0.96
CA LEU A 34 7.21 -1.91 -1.35
C LEU A 34 6.24 -1.02 -0.58
N PHE A 35 6.77 -0.23 0.32
CA PHE A 35 6.00 0.76 1.07
C PHE A 35 5.89 2.05 0.28
N ILE A 36 4.67 2.58 0.17
CA ILE A 36 4.34 3.78 -0.59
C ILE A 36 3.73 4.79 0.36
N PHE A 37 4.35 5.94 0.48
CA PHE A 37 3.96 7.05 1.34
C PHE A 37 3.86 8.34 0.53
N ASP A 38 3.16 9.34 1.06
CA ASP A 38 3.49 10.74 0.80
C ASP A 38 4.50 11.25 1.86
N GLU A 39 5.04 12.45 1.63
CA GLU A 39 6.02 13.06 2.54
C GLU A 39 5.49 13.19 3.98
N LYS A 40 4.20 13.54 4.14
CA LYS A 40 3.58 13.70 5.47
C LYS A 40 3.47 12.37 6.20
N THR A 41 2.95 11.35 5.53
CA THR A 41 2.76 10.02 6.15
C THR A 41 4.09 9.31 6.38
N ASN A 42 5.08 9.51 5.50
CA ASN A 42 6.43 9.03 5.74
C ASN A 42 7.06 9.64 6.99
N ARG A 43 6.90 10.95 7.21
CA ARG A 43 7.40 11.63 8.42
C ARG A 43 6.72 11.14 9.69
N LEU A 44 5.42 10.83 9.63
CA LEU A 44 4.64 10.40 10.79
C LEU A 44 4.84 8.92 11.13
N PHE A 45 4.94 8.06 10.14
CA PHE A 45 4.84 6.61 10.31
C PHE A 45 6.03 5.82 9.73
N GLY A 46 6.90 6.47 8.95
CA GLY A 46 7.96 5.78 8.22
C GLY A 46 8.95 5.04 9.13
N GLU A 47 9.33 5.62 10.26
CA GLU A 47 10.25 5.00 11.23
C GLU A 47 9.57 3.87 12.01
N GLU A 48 8.33 4.05 12.46
CA GLU A 48 7.57 3.03 13.16
C GLU A 48 7.37 1.78 12.29
N ILE A 49 7.04 1.99 11.02
CA ILE A 49 6.85 0.90 10.05
C ILE A 49 8.20 0.23 9.76
N ALA A 50 9.27 0.99 9.57
CA ALA A 50 10.59 0.43 9.34
C ALA A 50 11.09 -0.40 10.54
N GLY A 51 10.80 0.05 11.77
CA GLY A 51 11.17 -0.67 12.99
C GLY A 51 10.32 -1.93 13.26
N SER A 52 9.06 -1.92 12.87
CA SER A 52 8.14 -3.05 13.09
C SER A 52 8.24 -4.15 12.02
N LEU A 53 8.80 -3.82 10.86
CA LEU A 53 8.91 -4.71 9.71
C LEU A 53 10.38 -4.99 9.42
N VAL A 54 11.05 -5.75 10.29
CA VAL A 54 12.43 -6.26 10.09
C VAL A 54 12.44 -7.28 8.94
N SER A 55 11.98 -6.87 7.77
CA SER A 55 12.21 -7.60 6.53
C SER A 55 13.42 -6.96 5.84
N ARG A 56 14.51 -7.70 5.70
CA ARG A 56 15.71 -7.31 4.92
C ARG A 56 15.39 -7.01 3.44
N HIS A 57 14.13 -7.09 3.05
CA HIS A 57 13.66 -7.00 1.67
C HIS A 57 12.53 -5.98 1.50
N ALA A 58 12.45 -4.97 2.37
CA ALA A 58 11.50 -3.87 2.23
C ALA A 58 12.17 -2.68 1.54
N ALA A 59 11.51 -2.15 0.52
CA ALA A 59 11.86 -0.87 -0.10
C ALA A 59 10.77 0.16 0.18
N LYS A 60 11.11 1.44 0.00
CA LYS A 60 10.22 2.57 0.26
C LYS A 60 10.23 3.54 -0.91
N VAL A 61 9.04 4.03 -1.25
CA VAL A 61 8.80 5.16 -2.16
C VAL A 61 8.08 6.25 -1.39
N VAL A 62 8.54 7.48 -1.53
CA VAL A 62 7.88 8.66 -0.98
C VAL A 62 7.48 9.56 -2.12
N LEU A 63 6.19 9.81 -2.25
CA LEU A 63 5.61 10.67 -3.27
C LEU A 63 5.39 12.09 -2.73
N PRO A 64 5.35 13.11 -3.60
CA PRO A 64 4.97 14.44 -3.18
C PRO A 64 3.52 14.44 -2.65
N PRO A 65 3.18 15.35 -1.72
CA PRO A 65 1.82 15.48 -1.22
C PRO A 65 0.92 16.20 -2.21
N GLY A 66 -0.39 16.04 -2.05
CA GLY A 66 -1.41 16.79 -2.78
C GLY A 66 -1.98 16.06 -4.00
N GLU A 67 -3.11 16.58 -4.50
CA GLU A 67 -3.86 15.97 -5.62
C GLU A 67 -3.04 15.94 -6.92
N GLU A 68 -2.13 16.87 -7.11
CA GLU A 68 -1.20 16.91 -8.26
C GLU A 68 -0.32 15.66 -8.36
N ALA A 69 -0.06 14.99 -7.22
CA ALA A 69 0.67 13.73 -7.20
C ALA A 69 -0.15 12.55 -7.77
N LYS A 70 -1.45 12.71 -7.96
CA LYS A 70 -2.32 11.66 -8.53
C LYS A 70 -2.20 11.59 -10.05
N CYS A 71 -1.00 11.31 -10.53
CA CYS A 71 -0.60 11.35 -11.95
C CYS A 71 0.20 10.11 -12.34
N TRP A 72 0.41 9.93 -13.64
CA TRP A 72 1.18 8.80 -14.19
C TRP A 72 2.63 8.76 -13.71
N GLU A 73 3.25 9.92 -13.52
CA GLU A 73 4.64 10.03 -13.05
C GLU A 73 4.81 9.38 -11.67
N SER A 74 3.84 9.55 -10.78
CA SER A 74 3.82 8.89 -9.48
C SER A 74 3.66 7.36 -9.60
N VAL A 75 2.78 6.92 -10.48
CA VAL A 75 2.62 5.48 -10.79
C VAL A 75 3.94 4.92 -11.33
N SER A 76 4.55 5.58 -12.32
CA SER A 76 5.83 5.19 -12.90
C SER A 76 6.92 5.08 -11.83
N THR A 77 6.99 6.04 -10.90
CA THR A 77 7.94 6.03 -9.78
C THR A 77 7.77 4.80 -8.90
N ILE A 78 6.53 4.40 -8.59
CA ILE A 78 6.23 3.19 -7.81
C ILE A 78 6.69 1.93 -8.57
N LEU A 79 6.33 1.84 -9.85
CA LEU A 79 6.66 0.68 -10.69
C LEU A 79 8.17 0.54 -10.87
N ASP A 80 8.87 1.63 -11.15
CA ASP A 80 10.33 1.67 -11.29
C ASP A 80 11.04 1.24 -10.00
N ALA A 81 10.55 1.67 -8.86
CA ALA A 81 11.10 1.25 -7.57
C ALA A 81 10.98 -0.27 -7.37
N ALA A 82 9.85 -0.86 -7.74
CA ALA A 82 9.66 -2.31 -7.65
C ALA A 82 10.61 -3.06 -8.59
N VAL A 83 10.76 -2.59 -9.84
CA VAL A 83 11.67 -3.18 -10.83
C VAL A 83 13.12 -3.08 -10.39
N ARG A 84 13.58 -1.90 -9.95
CA ARG A 84 14.97 -1.68 -9.48
C ARG A 84 15.34 -2.53 -8.28
N ASN A 85 14.36 -2.85 -7.43
CA ASN A 85 14.57 -3.75 -6.28
C ASN A 85 14.40 -5.24 -6.64
N GLY A 86 14.20 -5.58 -7.91
CA GLY A 86 14.07 -6.95 -8.40
C GLY A 86 12.84 -7.68 -7.84
N TYR A 87 11.72 -6.96 -7.64
CA TYR A 87 10.50 -7.55 -7.11
C TYR A 87 9.79 -8.39 -8.16
N GLY A 88 9.43 -9.61 -7.80
CA GLY A 88 8.59 -10.49 -8.62
C GLY A 88 7.09 -10.25 -8.38
N ARG A 89 6.26 -10.99 -9.09
CA ARG A 89 4.80 -10.95 -8.96
C ARG A 89 4.31 -11.31 -7.55
N ASP A 90 5.08 -12.06 -6.80
CA ASP A 90 4.82 -12.47 -5.43
C ASP A 90 5.04 -11.36 -4.39
N CYS A 91 5.51 -10.19 -4.82
CA CYS A 91 5.66 -9.02 -3.95
C CYS A 91 4.32 -8.46 -3.47
N GLN A 92 4.41 -7.52 -2.55
CA GLN A 92 3.25 -6.84 -1.97
C GLN A 92 3.50 -5.34 -1.91
N PHE A 93 2.61 -4.56 -2.50
CA PHE A 93 2.60 -3.10 -2.36
C PHE A 93 1.80 -2.73 -1.11
N VAL A 94 2.33 -1.82 -0.33
CA VAL A 94 1.73 -1.37 0.93
C VAL A 94 1.59 0.15 0.87
N GLY A 95 0.39 0.62 0.54
CA GLY A 95 0.08 2.06 0.51
C GLY A 95 -0.29 2.55 1.90
N VAL A 96 0.45 3.53 2.43
CA VAL A 96 0.21 4.12 3.75
C VAL A 96 -0.09 5.60 3.58
N GLY A 97 -1.35 5.98 3.61
CA GLY A 97 -1.72 7.37 3.35
C GLY A 97 -3.21 7.63 3.24
N GLY A 98 -3.54 8.82 2.74
CA GLY A 98 -4.89 9.21 2.39
C GLY A 98 -5.36 8.58 1.07
N GLY A 99 -6.47 9.09 0.53
CA GLY A 99 -7.10 8.57 -0.69
C GLY A 99 -6.15 8.52 -1.88
N ILE A 100 -5.32 9.54 -2.09
CA ILE A 100 -4.36 9.62 -3.19
C ILE A 100 -3.37 8.44 -3.14
N ILE A 101 -2.77 8.19 -1.98
CA ILE A 101 -1.81 7.09 -1.82
C ILE A 101 -2.51 5.73 -1.96
N CYS A 102 -3.73 5.59 -1.42
CA CYS A 102 -4.52 4.37 -1.60
C CYS A 102 -4.80 4.09 -3.09
N ASP A 103 -5.26 5.10 -3.83
CA ASP A 103 -5.59 4.97 -5.25
C ASP A 103 -4.36 4.64 -6.10
N LEU A 104 -3.27 5.39 -5.93
CA LEU A 104 -2.02 5.18 -6.67
C LEU A 104 -1.39 3.81 -6.38
N SER A 105 -1.36 3.40 -5.10
CA SER A 105 -0.82 2.09 -4.71
C SER A 105 -1.64 0.95 -5.28
N ALA A 106 -2.97 1.08 -5.24
CA ALA A 106 -3.87 0.07 -5.77
C ALA A 106 -3.78 -0.03 -7.30
N PHE A 107 -3.71 1.11 -8.00
CA PHE A 107 -3.51 1.11 -9.44
C PHE A 107 -2.17 0.49 -9.83
N ALA A 108 -1.07 0.93 -9.21
CA ALA A 108 0.26 0.39 -9.47
C ALA A 108 0.31 -1.14 -9.22
N ALA A 109 -0.28 -1.62 -8.11
CA ALA A 109 -0.35 -3.05 -7.82
C ALA A 109 -1.16 -3.83 -8.85
N SER A 110 -2.22 -3.23 -9.42
CA SER A 110 -3.07 -3.89 -10.42
C SER A 110 -2.37 -4.11 -11.75
N VAL A 111 -1.45 -3.21 -12.13
CA VAL A 111 -0.73 -3.29 -13.42
C VAL A 111 0.64 -3.96 -13.29
N TYR A 112 1.25 -3.94 -12.11
CA TYR A 112 2.57 -4.54 -11.90
C TYR A 112 2.54 -6.05 -12.13
N MET A 113 3.29 -6.53 -13.13
CA MET A 113 3.35 -7.96 -13.51
C MET A 113 1.99 -8.66 -13.63
N ARG A 114 0.98 -7.97 -14.16
CA ARG A 114 -0.43 -8.43 -14.27
C ARG A 114 -1.13 -8.60 -12.93
N GLY A 115 -0.73 -7.82 -11.95
CA GLY A 115 -1.25 -7.81 -10.59
C GLY A 115 -0.32 -8.47 -9.57
N CYS A 116 -0.09 -7.76 -8.47
CA CYS A 116 0.64 -8.25 -7.29
C CYS A 116 -0.20 -8.07 -6.03
N GLY A 117 0.36 -8.48 -4.88
CA GLY A 117 -0.32 -8.31 -3.60
C GLY A 117 -0.46 -6.82 -3.23
N LEU A 118 -1.56 -6.48 -2.54
CA LEU A 118 -1.86 -5.12 -2.09
C LEU A 118 -2.30 -5.11 -0.63
N ILE A 119 -1.75 -4.18 0.13
CA ILE A 119 -2.27 -3.77 1.44
C ILE A 119 -2.47 -2.25 1.39
N LEU A 120 -3.63 -1.78 1.82
CA LEU A 120 -3.90 -0.37 2.03
C LEU A 120 -4.00 -0.09 3.53
N VAL A 121 -3.27 0.92 3.99
CA VAL A 121 -3.27 1.42 5.34
C VAL A 121 -3.77 2.87 5.30
N PRO A 122 -5.10 3.08 5.30
CA PRO A 122 -5.66 4.40 5.20
C PRO A 122 -5.40 5.19 6.48
N THR A 123 -4.90 6.43 6.34
CA THR A 123 -4.56 7.33 7.45
C THR A 123 -5.52 8.50 7.60
N THR A 124 -6.52 8.62 6.74
CA THR A 124 -7.59 9.62 6.83
C THR A 124 -8.94 8.93 6.94
N LEU A 125 -9.90 9.55 7.62
CA LEU A 125 -11.25 9.00 7.76
C LEU A 125 -11.90 8.73 6.40
N LEU A 126 -11.77 9.66 5.46
CA LEU A 126 -12.31 9.49 4.10
C LEU A 126 -11.72 8.26 3.41
N ALA A 127 -10.40 8.07 3.49
CA ALA A 127 -9.76 6.89 2.91
C ALA A 127 -10.20 5.58 3.59
N MET A 128 -10.46 5.61 4.91
CA MET A 128 -10.94 4.45 5.65
C MET A 128 -12.33 3.98 5.21
N VAL A 129 -13.21 4.91 4.81
CA VAL A 129 -14.60 4.59 4.45
C VAL A 129 -14.86 4.52 2.95
N ASP A 130 -13.93 4.99 2.11
CA ASP A 130 -14.08 5.02 0.65
C ASP A 130 -12.88 4.43 -0.09
N ALA A 131 -11.74 5.14 -0.17
CA ALA A 131 -10.65 4.80 -1.09
C ALA A 131 -9.99 3.43 -0.79
N SER A 132 -9.97 2.98 0.46
CA SER A 132 -9.42 1.67 0.83
C SER A 132 -10.41 0.52 0.67
N LEU A 133 -11.67 0.80 0.36
CA LEU A 133 -12.74 -0.19 0.24
C LEU A 133 -13.26 -0.24 -1.20
N GLY A 134 -13.80 -1.39 -1.60
CA GLY A 134 -14.53 -1.53 -2.85
C GLY A 134 -13.68 -1.72 -4.10
N GLY A 135 -12.35 -1.81 -4.00
CA GLY A 135 -11.47 -2.12 -5.13
C GLY A 135 -11.36 -1.02 -6.19
N LYS A 136 -11.73 0.22 -5.85
CA LYS A 136 -11.51 1.37 -6.72
C LYS A 136 -10.02 1.68 -6.81
N THR A 137 -9.54 2.00 -7.98
CA THR A 137 -8.16 2.43 -8.23
C THR A 137 -8.17 3.50 -9.30
N GLY A 138 -7.17 4.38 -9.32
CA GLY A 138 -7.06 5.33 -10.40
C GLY A 138 -6.04 6.43 -10.16
N PHE A 139 -5.82 7.18 -11.21
CA PHE A 139 -5.08 8.45 -11.21
C PHE A 139 -5.78 9.39 -12.21
N ASN A 140 -5.50 10.67 -12.12
CA ASN A 140 -6.08 11.69 -13.00
C ASN A 140 -5.32 11.79 -14.32
#